data_bd2e159df38b626fd9d64cd10e30c273
#
_entry.id   bd2e159df38b626fd9d64cd10e30c273
#
_cell.length_a   1.000
_cell.length_b   1.000
_cell.length_c   1.000
_cell.angle_alpha   90.00
_cell.angle_beta   90.00
_cell.angle_gamma   90.00
#
_symmetry.space_group_name_H-M   'P 1'
#
loop_
_entity.id
_entity.type
_entity.pdbx_description
1 polymer ?
#
loop_
_entity_poly.entity_id
_entity_poly.type
_entity_poly.pdbx_seq_one_letter_code
_entity_poly.pdbx_strand_id
1 'polypeptide(L)' 'SGPAHVLDAMALAEKHGKNPHIWFNNVEYYLIKKSEPEFYNDPVVKYGRFRAKETVSYVNNTLETFHKYSGRH' A
#
# COMPACT_ATOMS: atom_id res chain seq x y z
N SER A 1 7.40 9.29 7.40
CA SER A 1 7.18 8.00 7.27
C SER A 1 6.01 7.62 6.39
N GLY A 2 4.74 7.70 6.79
CA GLY A 2 3.64 7.29 5.94
C GLY A 2 3.62 7.96 4.57
N PRO A 3 3.64 9.31 4.50
CA PRO A 3 3.62 10.00 3.21
C PRO A 3 4.83 9.66 2.32
N ALA A 4 5.99 9.46 2.93
CA ALA A 4 7.20 9.11 2.18
C ALA A 4 7.05 7.76 1.50
N HIS A 5 6.46 6.79 2.19
CA HIS A 5 6.22 5.47 1.60
C HIS A 5 5.22 5.53 0.45
N VAL A 6 4.23 6.40 0.53
CA VAL A 6 3.27 6.60 -0.55
C VAL A 6 3.97 7.17 -1.79
N LEU A 7 4.92 8.09 -1.61
CA LEU A 7 5.70 8.63 -2.72
C LEU A 7 6.48 7.52 -3.44
N ASP A 8 7.08 6.60 -2.68
CA ASP A 8 7.76 5.45 -3.27
C ASP A 8 6.79 4.55 -4.03
N ALA A 9 5.60 4.32 -3.47
CA ALA A 9 4.59 3.51 -4.14
C ALA A 9 4.14 4.15 -5.45
N MET A 10 4.01 5.47 -5.47
CA MET A 10 3.68 6.21 -6.69
C MET A 10 4.78 6.06 -7.74
N ALA A 11 6.04 6.14 -7.32
CA ALA A 11 7.17 5.96 -8.23
C ALA A 11 7.21 4.54 -8.80
N LEU A 12 6.92 3.54 -7.98
CA LEU A 12 6.83 2.15 -8.44
C LEU A 12 5.69 1.97 -9.44
N ALA A 13 4.52 2.55 -9.15
CA ALA A 13 3.39 2.48 -10.07
C ALA A 13 3.76 3.06 -11.43
N GLU A 14 4.37 4.23 -11.44
CA GLU A 14 4.81 4.88 -12.67
C GLU A 14 5.82 4.03 -13.43
N LYS A 15 6.79 3.45 -12.72
CA LYS A 15 7.79 2.56 -13.33
C LYS A 15 7.13 1.38 -14.05
N HIS A 16 6.05 0.86 -13.50
CA HIS A 16 5.34 -0.28 -14.07
C HIS A 16 4.23 0.12 -15.03
N GLY A 17 4.22 1.36 -15.49
CA GLY A 17 3.26 1.85 -16.48
C GLY A 17 1.87 2.11 -15.93
N LYS A 18 1.75 2.28 -14.62
CA LYS A 18 0.48 2.57 -13.96
C LYS A 18 0.38 4.05 -13.62
N ASN A 19 -0.85 4.53 -13.43
CA ASN A 19 -1.07 5.93 -13.08
C ASN A 19 -0.74 6.16 -11.61
N PRO A 20 0.25 7.02 -11.29
CA PRO A 20 0.65 7.25 -9.88
C PRO A 20 -0.38 8.03 -9.07
N HIS A 21 -1.46 8.49 -9.69
CA HIS A 21 -2.51 9.25 -9.00
C HIS A 21 -3.76 8.42 -8.70
N ILE A 22 -3.77 7.15 -9.07
CA ILE A 22 -4.86 6.24 -8.76
C ILE A 22 -4.46 5.38 -7.57
N TRP A 23 -5.24 5.45 -6.49
CA TRP A 23 -4.94 4.74 -5.25
C TRP A 23 -5.35 3.27 -5.29
N PHE A 24 -6.64 3.01 -5.51
CA PHE A 24 -7.19 1.65 -5.37
C PHE A 24 -6.65 0.68 -6.42
N ASN A 25 -6.20 -0.47 -5.94
CA ASN A 25 -5.65 -1.54 -6.78
C ASN A 25 -4.50 -1.07 -7.66
N ASN A 26 -3.85 0.03 -7.29
CA ASN A 26 -2.80 0.65 -8.07
C ASN A 26 -1.67 1.09 -7.14
N VAL A 27 -1.64 2.35 -6.69
CA VAL A 27 -0.62 2.82 -5.75
C VAL A 27 -0.66 1.98 -4.46
N GLU A 28 -1.85 1.66 -3.99
CA GLU A 28 -2.04 0.80 -2.83
C GLU A 28 -1.31 -0.54 -2.99
N TYR A 29 -1.41 -1.14 -4.15
CA TYR A 29 -0.74 -2.41 -4.46
C TYR A 29 0.77 -2.28 -4.28
N TYR A 30 1.37 -1.22 -4.82
CA TYR A 30 2.82 -1.01 -4.72
C TYR A 30 3.26 -0.63 -3.32
N LEU A 31 2.40 0.04 -2.56
CA LEU A 31 2.68 0.34 -1.17
C LEU A 31 2.81 -0.96 -0.36
N ILE A 32 1.88 -1.88 -0.56
CA ILE A 32 1.91 -3.19 0.07
C ILE A 32 3.14 -4.00 -0.38
N LYS A 33 3.44 -3.95 -1.68
CA LYS A 33 4.59 -4.66 -2.24
C LYS A 33 5.93 -4.16 -1.70
N LYS A 34 5.98 -2.94 -1.19
CA LYS A 34 7.20 -2.39 -0.59
C LYS A 34 7.67 -3.17 0.66
N SER A 35 6.91 -4.12 1.14
CA SER A 35 7.35 -5.02 2.21
C SER A 35 8.27 -6.12 1.68
N GLU A 36 8.33 -6.31 0.36
CA GLU A 36 9.10 -7.39 -0.28
C GLU A 36 10.43 -6.86 -0.82
N PRO A 37 11.53 -7.62 -0.67
CA PRO A 37 12.87 -7.16 -1.07
C PRO A 37 12.97 -6.70 -2.51
N GLU A 38 12.31 -7.37 -3.45
CA GLU A 38 12.40 -7.00 -4.86
C GLU A 38 11.81 -5.62 -5.13
N PHE A 39 10.93 -5.15 -4.23
CA PHE A 39 10.33 -3.81 -4.35
C PHE A 39 11.05 -2.78 -3.51
N TYR A 40 11.33 -3.06 -2.23
CA TYR A 40 11.96 -2.03 -1.41
C TYR A 40 13.43 -1.79 -1.76
N ASN A 41 14.07 -2.72 -2.49
CA ASN A 41 15.42 -2.53 -3.00
C ASN A 41 15.45 -1.93 -4.40
N ASP A 42 14.29 -1.63 -5.00
CA ASP A 42 14.24 -1.02 -6.32
C ASP A 42 14.86 0.38 -6.29
N PRO A 43 15.64 0.75 -7.35
CA PRO A 43 16.28 2.08 -7.40
C PRO A 43 15.34 3.27 -7.23
N VAL A 44 14.06 3.14 -7.60
CA VAL A 44 13.11 4.26 -7.46
C VAL A 44 12.60 4.41 -6.04
N VAL A 45 12.84 3.43 -5.18
CA VAL A 45 12.40 3.47 -3.79
C VAL A 45 13.47 4.17 -2.94
N LYS A 46 13.09 5.28 -2.30
CA LYS A 46 14.00 6.11 -1.51
C LYS A 46 13.90 5.90 -0.01
N TYR A 47 12.74 5.44 0.45
CA TYR A 47 12.45 5.36 1.89
C TYR A 47 12.42 3.93 2.41
N GLY A 48 12.80 2.98 1.58
CA GLY A 48 13.01 1.59 1.99
C GLY A 48 11.73 0.83 2.29
N ARG A 49 11.86 -0.17 3.14
CA ARG A 49 10.79 -1.11 3.43
C ARG A 49 9.61 -0.49 4.16
N PHE A 50 8.41 -0.80 3.70
CA PHE A 50 7.17 -0.45 4.37
C PHE A 50 6.58 -1.70 5.02
N ARG A 51 6.15 -1.60 6.28
CA ARG A 51 5.57 -2.73 7.00
C ARG A 51 4.09 -2.85 6.69
N ALA A 52 3.80 -3.24 5.45
CA ALA A 52 2.44 -3.31 4.93
C ALA A 52 1.55 -4.26 5.71
N LYS A 53 2.12 -5.35 6.22
CA LYS A 53 1.36 -6.37 6.92
C LYS A 53 0.59 -5.82 8.12
N GLU A 54 1.25 -5.00 8.93
CA GLU A 54 0.62 -4.41 10.11
C GLU A 54 -0.49 -3.44 9.71
N THR A 55 -0.21 -2.58 8.73
CA THR A 55 -1.17 -1.58 8.27
C THR A 55 -2.39 -2.23 7.63
N VAL A 56 -2.17 -3.23 6.78
CA VAL A 56 -3.26 -3.94 6.10
C VAL A 56 -4.13 -4.68 7.11
N SER A 57 -3.51 -5.32 8.09
CA SER A 57 -4.24 -6.01 9.17
C SER A 57 -5.16 -5.07 9.92
N TYR A 58 -4.65 -3.88 10.27
CA TYR A 58 -5.44 -2.88 10.98
C TYR A 58 -6.65 -2.44 10.16
N VAL A 59 -6.44 -2.12 8.91
CA VAL A 59 -7.52 -1.68 8.00
C VAL A 59 -8.55 -2.80 7.84
N ASN A 60 -8.10 -4.02 7.63
CA ASN A 60 -9.00 -5.16 7.46
C ASN A 60 -9.85 -5.40 8.70
N ASN A 61 -9.25 -5.31 9.89
CA ASN A 61 -9.99 -5.46 11.14
C ASN A 61 -11.06 -4.39 11.30
N THR A 62 -10.74 -3.16 10.92
CA THR A 62 -11.70 -2.06 10.97
C THR A 62 -12.87 -2.30 10.03
N LEU A 63 -12.58 -2.74 8.80
CA LEU A 63 -13.61 -3.04 7.81
C LEU A 63 -14.48 -4.22 8.24
N GLU A 64 -13.87 -5.27 8.79
CA GLU A 64 -14.62 -6.42 9.31
C GLU A 64 -15.59 -5.99 10.40
N THR A 65 -15.14 -5.16 11.33
CA THR A 65 -15.99 -4.65 12.40
C THR A 65 -17.15 -3.86 11.83
N PHE A 66 -16.89 -3.01 10.85
CA PHE A 66 -17.93 -2.23 10.18
C PHE A 66 -18.95 -3.14 9.50
N HIS A 67 -18.49 -4.12 8.74
CA HIS A 67 -19.39 -5.07 8.06
C HIS A 67 -20.20 -5.89 9.04
N LYS A 68 -19.59 -6.27 10.14
CA LYS A 68 -20.28 -7.04 11.19
C LYS A 68 -21.48 -6.29 11.74
N TYR A 69 -21.36 -4.98 11.92
CA TYR A 69 -22.47 -4.16 12.38
C TYR A 69 -23.47 -3.86 11.28
N SER A 70 -22.99 -3.52 10.09
CA SER A 70 -23.87 -3.14 8.97
C SER A 70 -24.65 -4.31 8.42
N GLY A 71 -24.08 -5.51 8.47
CA GLY A 71 -24.70 -6.69 7.88
C GLY A 71 -25.66 -7.43 8.78
N ARG A 72 -25.96 -6.90 9.93
CA ARG A 72 -26.82 -7.58 10.92
C ARG A 72 -28.26 -7.11 10.90
N HIS A 73 -28.82 -7.07 9.77
CA HIS A 73 -30.22 -6.63 9.66
C HIS A 73 -31.21 -7.74 9.62
#